data_cf9622bd02547aa02d57937d317c2622
#
_entry.id   cf9622bd02547aa02d57937d317c2622
#
_cell.length_a   1.000
_cell.length_b   1.000
_cell.length_c   1.000
_cell.angle_alpha   90.00
_cell.angle_beta   90.00
_cell.angle_gamma   90.00
#
_symmetry.space_group_name_H-M   'P 1'
#
loop_
_entity.id
_entity.type
_entity.pdbx_description
1 polymer ?
#
loop_
_entity_poly.entity_id
_entity_poly.type
_entity_poly.pdbx_seq_one_letter_code
_entity_poly.pdbx_strand_id
1 'polypeptide(L)'
;MKIKTIKKVTLDEPKQYYDVINANPYNNFLIKTNKGYVGSHNCFFDEVSFQPNQDVEKQKEKAKTLVNTASARMQSRFMKGSVNPTILCLASSKRTEQSYMETFIESKKNNESKTTKVVDEPQWVIREDKNSDVKFKVALGNKFLSSEVIPLDATESDVQLFIDRGFTILEVPIGYYENFIDDIDIALTDIAGISTTSSSRYIAGHRISAIKDSTIKNPFVSDVLEIGDGKDDINQYYDFFNMELVDKSLLQYPMYVHLDMSVSGDKTGLGGVWIVGKKPPVEGQPPSKELFYRLSFMVSIKAPKGHQISFEKNRQFIYWLKENGFNIKGVSCDTYQSADLLQQLKGKGFDTEIISVDRVKDNICQPYQYLKSTIYEERLVIFEDNLLVEELIGLERNNSNGKVDHAPTGINCFTGDTEISLVDGRTL
;
A
#
# COMPACT_ATOMS: atom_id res chain seq x y z
N MET A 1 33.40 16.76 39.75
CA MET A 1 32.98 15.51 39.03
C MET A 1 34.25 14.70 38.82
N LYS A 2 34.36 13.50 39.41
CA LYS A 2 35.52 12.63 39.18
C LYS A 2 35.09 11.50 38.28
N ILE A 3 35.68 11.43 37.08
CA ILE A 3 35.50 10.30 36.19
C ILE A 3 36.19 9.10 36.83
N LYS A 4 35.45 8.06 37.16
CA LYS A 4 35.99 6.87 37.84
C LYS A 4 36.74 5.92 36.93
N THR A 5 36.42 5.88 35.65
CA THR A 5 37.12 5.01 34.68
C THR A 5 36.91 5.54 33.27
N ILE A 6 37.99 5.63 32.48
CA ILE A 6 37.93 5.75 31.03
C ILE A 6 38.57 4.47 30.46
N LYS A 7 37.81 3.65 29.78
CA LYS A 7 38.36 2.56 29.00
C LYS A 7 38.55 3.04 27.54
N LYS A 8 39.80 3.08 27.12
CA LYS A 8 40.08 3.21 25.68
C LYS A 8 39.98 1.80 25.08
N VAL A 9 38.97 1.62 24.25
CA VAL A 9 38.86 0.41 23.44
C VAL A 9 39.36 0.75 22.05
N THR A 10 40.44 0.11 21.64
CA THR A 10 40.92 0.17 20.25
C THR A 10 40.19 -0.93 19.52
N LEU A 11 39.43 -0.60 18.53
CA LEU A 11 38.77 -1.57 17.68
C LEU A 11 39.54 -1.71 16.40
N ASP A 12 39.71 -2.92 15.95
CA ASP A 12 40.38 -3.25 14.67
C ASP A 12 39.51 -2.86 13.46
N GLU A 13 38.26 -2.51 13.69
CA GLU A 13 37.32 -2.02 12.67
C GLU A 13 36.68 -0.67 13.04
N PRO A 14 36.67 0.32 12.12
CA PRO A 14 36.37 1.73 12.46
C PRO A 14 34.89 2.10 12.53
N LYS A 15 33.93 1.18 12.65
CA LYS A 15 32.50 1.46 12.41
C LYS A 15 31.54 1.16 13.57
N GLN A 16 31.99 1.18 14.82
CA GLN A 16 31.03 1.11 15.94
C GLN A 16 30.99 2.43 16.69
N TYR A 17 29.79 3.00 16.80
CA TYR A 17 29.53 4.17 17.65
C TYR A 17 29.24 3.70 19.07
N TYR A 18 29.87 4.36 20.05
CA TYR A 18 29.62 4.10 21.46
C TYR A 18 28.95 5.30 22.09
N ASP A 19 27.88 5.04 22.84
CA ASP A 19 27.30 6.03 23.71
C ASP A 19 27.83 5.88 25.16
N VAL A 20 27.96 6.98 25.86
CA VAL A 20 28.35 6.98 27.24
C VAL A 20 27.06 6.90 28.06
N ILE A 21 26.65 5.68 28.39
CA ILE A 21 25.52 5.45 29.30
C ILE A 21 25.97 5.49 30.76
N ASN A 22 25.10 6.05 31.65
CA ASN A 22 25.36 6.19 33.08
C ASN A 22 26.46 7.17 33.47
N ALA A 23 26.68 8.23 32.70
CA ALA A 23 27.49 9.37 33.14
C ALA A 23 26.73 10.19 34.19
N ASN A 24 26.53 9.61 35.37
CA ASN A 24 25.80 10.26 36.49
C ASN A 24 26.51 11.54 36.98
N PRO A 25 25.73 12.54 37.44
CA PRO A 25 24.27 12.54 37.64
C PRO A 25 23.45 13.03 36.43
N TYR A 26 24.07 13.45 35.35
CA TYR A 26 23.37 14.15 34.26
C TYR A 26 23.62 13.58 32.84
N ASN A 27 24.21 12.40 32.72
CA ASN A 27 24.62 11.79 31.44
C ASN A 27 25.49 12.72 30.57
N ASN A 28 26.29 13.56 31.20
CA ASN A 28 27.19 14.49 30.55
C ASN A 28 28.62 13.94 30.55
N PHE A 29 29.36 14.17 29.49
CA PHE A 29 30.78 13.85 29.42
C PHE A 29 31.58 15.02 28.84
N LEU A 30 32.88 15.02 29.13
CA LEU A 30 33.79 16.01 28.59
C LEU A 30 34.57 15.43 27.42
N ILE A 31 34.44 16.09 26.29
CA ILE A 31 35.28 15.79 25.12
C ILE A 31 36.50 16.70 25.16
N LYS A 32 37.68 16.09 25.12
CA LYS A 32 38.94 16.83 24.98
C LYS A 32 39.12 17.21 23.54
N THR A 33 39.24 18.49 23.26
CA THR A 33 39.55 19.04 21.94
C THR A 33 40.91 19.72 21.97
N ASN A 34 41.45 20.08 20.85
CA ASN A 34 42.67 20.88 20.72
C ASN A 34 42.53 22.31 21.29
N LYS A 35 41.31 22.75 21.64
CA LYS A 35 40.99 24.06 22.25
C LYS A 35 40.55 23.95 23.71
N GLY A 36 40.66 22.78 24.32
CA GLY A 36 40.23 22.53 25.72
C GLY A 36 39.15 21.47 25.84
N TYR A 37 38.48 21.42 26.97
CA TYR A 37 37.41 20.45 27.24
C TYR A 37 36.06 21.07 26.96
N VAL A 38 35.24 20.35 26.21
CA VAL A 38 33.85 20.71 25.93
C VAL A 38 32.96 19.68 26.62
N GLY A 39 32.03 20.17 27.45
CA GLY A 39 30.96 19.33 27.97
C GLY A 39 29.99 19.02 26.88
N SER A 40 29.75 17.74 26.64
CA SER A 40 28.79 17.28 25.65
C SER A 40 27.72 16.43 26.29
N HIS A 41 26.51 16.62 25.87
CA HIS A 41 25.37 15.76 26.11
C HIS A 41 24.73 15.50 24.75
N ASN A 42 24.88 14.30 24.23
CA ASN A 42 24.31 13.93 22.95
C ASN A 42 22.93 13.34 23.18
N CYS A 43 21.93 13.86 22.46
CA CYS A 43 20.67 13.17 22.26
C CYS A 43 20.72 12.57 20.86
N PHE A 44 20.63 11.25 20.77
CA PHE A 44 20.50 10.50 19.54
C PHE A 44 19.10 9.91 19.52
N PHE A 45 18.34 10.22 18.49
CA PHE A 45 17.05 9.60 18.21
C PHE A 45 17.21 8.80 16.92
N ASP A 46 17.23 7.50 17.07
CA ASP A 46 17.21 6.57 15.99
C ASP A 46 15.76 6.28 15.60
N GLU A 47 15.54 6.09 14.32
CA GLU A 47 14.24 5.78 13.75
C GLU A 47 13.11 6.73 14.22
N VAL A 48 13.38 8.03 14.20
CA VAL A 48 12.48 9.04 14.73
C VAL A 48 11.11 9.09 14.03
N SER A 49 11.05 8.65 12.80
CA SER A 49 9.79 8.52 12.04
C SER A 49 8.93 7.33 12.50
N PHE A 50 9.50 6.39 13.26
CA PHE A 50 8.83 5.15 13.70
C PHE A 50 8.21 5.29 15.08
N GLN A 51 7.47 6.35 15.31
CA GLN A 51 6.78 6.49 16.58
C GLN A 51 5.63 5.48 16.70
N PRO A 52 5.44 4.87 17.89
CA PRO A 52 4.36 3.92 18.10
C PRO A 52 3.00 4.62 18.05
N ASN A 53 2.46 4.74 16.89
CA ASN A 53 1.06 5.07 16.61
C ASN A 53 0.72 4.57 15.20
N GLN A 54 -0.54 4.46 14.96
CA GLN A 54 -1.08 3.85 13.75
C GLN A 54 -1.52 4.91 12.73
N ASP A 55 -1.72 6.12 13.19
CA ASP A 55 -2.07 7.29 12.41
C ASP A 55 -0.79 8.07 12.12
N VAL A 56 -0.48 8.28 10.85
CA VAL A 56 0.74 8.96 10.37
C VAL A 56 0.84 10.37 10.94
N GLU A 57 -0.25 11.11 11.03
CA GLU A 57 -0.25 12.45 11.60
C GLU A 57 0.06 12.42 13.11
N LYS A 58 -0.46 11.44 13.84
CA LYS A 58 -0.14 11.27 15.26
C LYS A 58 1.30 10.80 15.49
N GLN A 59 1.84 9.96 14.58
CA GLN A 59 3.28 9.61 14.61
C GLN A 59 4.13 10.86 14.43
N LYS A 60 3.80 11.67 13.43
CA LYS A 60 4.47 12.95 13.14
C LYS A 60 4.40 13.93 14.31
N GLU A 61 3.24 14.08 14.93
CA GLU A 61 3.06 14.93 16.11
C GLU A 61 3.88 14.45 17.30
N LYS A 62 3.91 13.14 17.57
CA LYS A 62 4.73 12.55 18.62
C LYS A 62 6.23 12.77 18.36
N ALA A 63 6.70 12.51 17.16
CA ALA A 63 8.08 12.75 16.77
C ALA A 63 8.45 14.22 16.93
N LYS A 64 7.61 15.15 16.46
CA LYS A 64 7.77 16.58 16.63
C LYS A 64 7.83 16.99 18.10
N THR A 65 6.94 16.47 18.92
CA THR A 65 6.90 16.74 20.36
C THR A 65 8.17 16.25 21.06
N LEU A 66 8.64 15.05 20.73
CA LEU A 66 9.85 14.47 21.25
C LEU A 66 11.08 15.33 20.92
N VAL A 67 11.27 15.68 19.65
CA VAL A 67 12.38 16.49 19.16
C VAL A 67 12.35 17.90 19.76
N ASN A 68 11.18 18.53 19.81
CA ASN A 68 11.04 19.87 20.41
C ASN A 68 11.33 19.85 21.92
N THR A 69 10.86 18.82 22.62
CA THR A 69 11.13 18.66 24.07
C THR A 69 12.62 18.48 24.34
N ALA A 70 13.30 17.66 23.55
CA ALA A 70 14.74 17.48 23.66
C ALA A 70 15.48 18.79 23.36
N SER A 71 15.14 19.48 22.28
CA SER A 71 15.73 20.77 21.91
C SER A 71 15.55 21.82 22.96
N ALA A 72 14.35 21.96 23.55
CA ALA A 72 14.07 22.89 24.62
C ALA A 72 14.87 22.58 25.89
N ARG A 73 14.99 21.29 26.24
CA ARG A 73 15.82 20.85 27.39
C ARG A 73 17.31 21.09 27.14
N MET A 74 17.79 20.88 25.93
CA MET A 74 19.18 21.19 25.58
C MET A 74 19.45 22.69 25.69
N GLN A 75 18.57 23.53 25.17
CA GLN A 75 18.68 24.99 25.29
C GLN A 75 18.65 25.45 26.75
N SER A 76 17.66 25.05 27.51
CA SER A 76 17.49 25.48 28.90
C SER A 76 18.63 25.07 29.84
N ARG A 77 19.28 23.94 29.56
CA ARG A 77 20.32 23.39 30.46
C ARG A 77 21.75 23.73 30.04
N PHE A 78 22.00 23.87 28.76
CA PHE A 78 23.36 23.89 28.23
C PHE A 78 23.69 25.17 27.47
N MET A 79 22.70 25.95 27.05
CA MET A 79 22.93 27.18 26.32
C MET A 79 23.61 28.23 27.22
N LYS A 80 24.73 28.79 26.73
CA LYS A 80 25.45 29.90 27.37
C LYS A 80 25.54 31.06 26.39
N GLY A 81 24.81 32.12 26.63
CA GLY A 81 24.65 33.22 25.70
C GLY A 81 23.97 32.74 24.39
N SER A 82 24.59 32.98 23.25
CA SER A 82 24.10 32.56 21.95
C SER A 82 24.63 31.18 21.50
N VAL A 83 25.42 30.48 22.32
CA VAL A 83 26.08 29.23 21.97
C VAL A 83 25.38 28.06 22.64
N ASN A 84 24.93 27.11 21.83
CA ASN A 84 24.45 25.82 22.31
C ASN A 84 25.53 24.76 22.03
N PRO A 85 26.23 24.26 23.09
CA PRO A 85 27.32 23.30 22.91
C PRO A 85 26.84 21.84 22.71
N THR A 86 25.57 21.62 22.51
CA THR A 86 25.00 20.30 22.40
C THR A 86 24.64 19.96 20.94
N ILE A 87 24.68 18.66 20.63
CA ILE A 87 24.31 18.14 19.32
C ILE A 87 23.09 17.26 19.50
N LEU A 88 22.07 17.49 18.69
CA LEU A 88 20.92 16.60 18.53
C LEU A 88 21.07 15.90 17.20
N CYS A 89 21.24 14.57 17.25
CA CYS A 89 21.25 13.72 16.06
C CYS A 89 19.88 13.09 15.90
N LEU A 90 19.32 13.23 14.72
CA LEU A 90 18.11 12.55 14.30
C LEU A 90 18.49 11.63 13.15
N ALA A 91 18.11 10.36 13.24
CA ALA A 91 18.27 9.38 12.17
C ALA A 91 16.92 8.69 11.94
N SER A 92 16.61 8.45 10.71
CA SER A 92 15.46 7.61 10.32
C SER A 92 15.51 7.29 8.86
N SER A 93 15.04 6.12 8.46
CA SER A 93 14.67 5.87 7.08
C SER A 93 13.44 6.72 6.70
N LYS A 94 13.32 7.02 5.41
CA LYS A 94 12.14 7.69 4.87
C LYS A 94 11.05 6.66 4.63
N ARG A 95 9.84 6.89 5.12
CA ARG A 95 8.73 5.96 4.91
C ARG A 95 7.68 6.49 3.96
N THR A 96 7.17 7.67 4.25
CA THR A 96 6.14 8.32 3.45
C THR A 96 6.52 9.77 3.22
N GLU A 97 6.03 10.35 2.14
CA GLU A 97 6.20 11.78 1.83
C GLU A 97 5.73 12.71 2.95
N GLN A 98 4.88 12.20 3.87
CA GLN A 98 4.36 12.96 5.00
C GLN A 98 5.04 12.63 6.33
N SER A 99 6.08 11.78 6.36
CA SER A 99 6.78 11.43 7.59
C SER A 99 7.42 12.66 8.24
N TYR A 100 7.66 12.57 9.57
CA TYR A 100 8.31 13.66 10.30
C TYR A 100 9.68 14.02 9.71
N MET A 101 10.51 13.01 9.42
CA MET A 101 11.85 13.25 8.86
C MET A 101 11.81 13.91 7.50
N GLU A 102 10.89 13.49 6.61
CA GLU A 102 10.74 14.09 5.29
C GLU A 102 10.42 15.59 5.40
N THR A 103 9.34 15.92 6.13
CA THR A 103 8.97 17.32 6.37
C THR A 103 10.05 18.11 7.10
N PHE A 104 10.78 17.48 8.03
CA PHE A 104 11.88 18.14 8.74
C PHE A 104 13.05 18.44 7.80
N ILE A 105 13.48 17.46 7.00
CA ILE A 105 14.55 17.60 6.01
C ILE A 105 14.21 18.72 4.99
N GLU A 106 13.01 18.68 4.41
CA GLU A 106 12.56 19.72 3.48
C GLU A 106 12.58 21.11 4.12
N SER A 107 12.08 21.23 5.34
CA SER A 107 12.10 22.52 6.08
C SER A 107 13.51 23.05 6.31
N LYS A 108 14.52 22.17 6.39
CA LYS A 108 15.92 22.53 6.62
C LYS A 108 16.70 22.74 5.34
N LYS A 109 16.39 22.03 4.27
CA LYS A 109 16.93 22.27 2.93
C LYS A 109 16.51 23.65 2.40
N ASN A 110 15.25 24.03 2.66
CA ASN A 110 14.69 25.31 2.20
C ASN A 110 15.13 26.51 3.06
N ASN A 111 15.57 26.29 4.29
CA ASN A 111 16.08 27.31 5.17
C ASN A 111 17.57 27.06 5.41
N GLU A 112 18.46 27.87 4.84
CA GLU A 112 19.90 27.79 5.06
C GLU A 112 20.27 27.93 6.55
N SER A 113 20.08 26.86 7.31
CA SER A 113 20.38 26.82 8.72
C SER A 113 21.86 26.58 8.94
N LYS A 114 22.56 27.57 9.45
CA LYS A 114 23.98 27.43 9.85
C LYS A 114 24.21 26.44 11.00
N THR A 115 23.15 26.00 11.66
CA THR A 115 23.22 25.13 12.84
C THR A 115 22.73 23.70 12.60
N THR A 116 22.20 23.42 11.41
CA THR A 116 21.69 22.10 11.06
C THR A 116 22.42 21.57 9.83
N LYS A 117 22.95 20.35 9.94
CA LYS A 117 23.49 19.61 8.79
C LYS A 117 22.54 18.48 8.47
N VAL A 118 22.10 18.42 7.21
CA VAL A 118 21.30 17.34 6.66
C VAL A 118 22.19 16.44 5.84
N VAL A 119 22.08 15.12 6.05
CA VAL A 119 22.65 14.08 5.19
C VAL A 119 21.48 13.27 4.70
N ASP A 120 21.22 13.35 3.41
CA ASP A 120 20.07 12.72 2.75
C ASP A 120 20.58 12.08 1.47
N GLU A 121 21.19 10.92 1.63
CA GLU A 121 21.91 10.20 0.59
C GLU A 121 21.53 8.73 0.60
N PRO A 122 21.50 8.05 -0.54
CA PRO A 122 21.28 6.60 -0.60
C PRO A 122 22.45 5.85 0.04
N GLN A 123 22.16 4.63 0.50
CA GLN A 123 23.11 3.81 1.26
C GLN A 123 24.42 3.58 0.49
N TRP A 124 24.37 3.41 -0.83
CA TRP A 124 25.58 3.17 -1.66
C TRP A 124 26.48 4.38 -1.83
N VAL A 125 26.00 5.60 -1.56
CA VAL A 125 26.85 6.79 -1.51
C VAL A 125 27.61 6.85 -0.18
N ILE A 126 26.96 6.44 0.91
CA ILE A 126 27.56 6.43 2.25
C ILE A 126 28.48 5.20 2.43
N ARG A 127 28.09 4.09 1.83
CA ARG A 127 28.84 2.82 1.87
C ARG A 127 29.52 2.54 0.52
N GLU A 128 30.68 3.14 0.33
CA GLU A 128 31.46 3.00 -0.90
C GLU A 128 31.82 1.52 -1.21
N ASP A 129 31.94 0.68 -0.18
CA ASP A 129 32.18 -0.76 -0.32
C ASP A 129 31.03 -1.52 -1.01
N LYS A 130 29.85 -0.94 -1.06
CA LYS A 130 28.65 -1.47 -1.74
C LYS A 130 28.38 -0.81 -3.09
N ASN A 131 29.12 0.22 -3.42
CA ASN A 131 28.99 0.87 -4.73
C ASN A 131 29.59 0.00 -5.82
N SER A 132 28.98 -0.02 -6.98
CA SER A 132 29.44 -0.77 -8.16
C SER A 132 29.16 0.04 -9.41
N ASP A 133 30.07 -0.04 -10.40
CA ASP A 133 29.86 0.55 -11.72
C ASP A 133 28.75 -0.19 -12.49
N VAL A 134 28.52 -1.47 -12.16
CA VAL A 134 27.41 -2.24 -12.71
C VAL A 134 26.13 -1.88 -11.95
N LYS A 135 25.14 -1.37 -12.68
CA LYS A 135 23.89 -0.91 -12.12
C LYS A 135 22.71 -1.58 -12.80
N PHE A 136 21.60 -1.68 -12.09
CA PHE A 136 20.28 -1.97 -12.65
C PHE A 136 19.39 -0.75 -12.53
N LYS A 137 18.27 -0.76 -13.23
CA LYS A 137 17.34 0.36 -13.28
C LYS A 137 16.05 0.00 -12.54
N VAL A 138 15.54 0.99 -11.83
CA VAL A 138 14.25 0.93 -11.11
C VAL A 138 13.38 2.05 -11.63
N ALA A 139 12.19 1.73 -12.09
CA ALA A 139 11.15 2.70 -12.44
C ALA A 139 10.46 3.13 -11.15
N LEU A 140 10.71 4.37 -10.73
CA LEU A 140 10.07 4.96 -9.56
C LEU A 140 8.65 5.37 -9.92
N GLY A 141 7.70 4.78 -9.23
CA GLY A 141 6.29 5.13 -9.34
C GLY A 141 5.95 6.44 -8.64
N ASN A 142 4.67 6.73 -8.63
CA ASN A 142 4.08 7.88 -7.95
C ASN A 142 2.77 7.43 -7.28
N LYS A 143 1.91 8.35 -6.85
CA LYS A 143 0.66 7.97 -6.20
C LYS A 143 -0.31 7.16 -7.10
N PHE A 144 -0.08 7.13 -8.43
CA PHE A 144 -0.90 6.38 -9.40
C PHE A 144 -0.19 5.14 -9.95
N LEU A 145 1.14 5.13 -9.95
CA LEU A 145 1.97 4.09 -10.55
C LEU A 145 2.82 3.44 -9.46
N SER A 146 2.84 2.11 -9.41
CA SER A 146 3.75 1.36 -8.53
C SER A 146 5.16 1.40 -9.05
N SER A 147 6.14 1.47 -8.15
CA SER A 147 7.54 1.30 -8.52
C SER A 147 7.80 -0.14 -8.96
N GLU A 148 8.68 -0.35 -9.93
CA GLU A 148 9.04 -1.68 -10.43
C GLU A 148 10.50 -1.75 -10.85
N VAL A 149 11.10 -2.94 -10.71
CA VAL A 149 12.46 -3.21 -11.17
C VAL A 149 12.41 -3.46 -12.67
N ILE A 150 13.19 -2.71 -13.44
CA ILE A 150 13.29 -2.89 -14.88
C ILE A 150 14.15 -4.14 -15.14
N PRO A 151 13.72 -5.05 -16.04
CA PRO A 151 14.51 -6.24 -16.40
C PRO A 151 15.94 -5.90 -16.79
N LEU A 152 16.91 -6.75 -16.41
CA LEU A 152 18.33 -6.51 -16.69
C LEU A 152 18.67 -6.51 -18.18
N ASP A 153 17.85 -7.18 -18.99
CA ASP A 153 17.97 -7.28 -20.44
C ASP A 153 17.12 -6.23 -21.19
N ALA A 154 16.46 -5.32 -20.47
CA ALA A 154 15.67 -4.27 -21.06
C ALA A 154 16.52 -3.32 -21.93
N THR A 155 16.02 -3.00 -23.11
CA THR A 155 16.66 -2.07 -24.04
C THR A 155 16.43 -0.61 -23.64
N GLU A 156 17.16 0.31 -24.21
CA GLU A 156 16.92 1.74 -23.99
C GLU A 156 15.49 2.17 -24.44
N SER A 157 14.96 1.51 -25.46
CA SER A 157 13.58 1.76 -25.91
C SER A 157 12.55 1.30 -24.84
N ASP A 158 12.80 0.20 -24.16
CA ASP A 158 11.95 -0.27 -23.06
C ASP A 158 11.99 0.71 -21.88
N VAL A 159 13.18 1.21 -21.55
CA VAL A 159 13.33 2.24 -20.51
C VAL A 159 12.60 3.53 -20.88
N GLN A 160 12.65 3.92 -22.16
CA GLN A 160 11.94 5.11 -22.63
C GLN A 160 10.41 4.97 -22.48
N LEU A 161 9.86 3.76 -22.67
CA LEU A 161 8.43 3.50 -22.45
C LEU A 161 8.02 3.75 -20.99
N PHE A 162 8.89 3.42 -20.01
CA PHE A 162 8.64 3.77 -18.61
C PHE A 162 8.61 5.28 -18.39
N ILE A 163 9.56 5.99 -18.98
CA ILE A 163 9.62 7.46 -18.89
C ILE A 163 8.37 8.11 -19.50
N ASP A 164 7.95 7.64 -20.67
CA ASP A 164 6.75 8.12 -21.37
C ASP A 164 5.47 7.86 -20.58
N ARG A 165 5.45 6.80 -19.76
CA ARG A 165 4.35 6.48 -18.83
C ARG A 165 4.41 7.28 -17.52
N GLY A 166 5.40 8.15 -17.33
CA GLY A 166 5.51 9.04 -16.18
C GLY A 166 6.34 8.50 -15.01
N PHE A 167 7.13 7.45 -15.23
CA PHE A 167 8.09 6.97 -14.23
C PHE A 167 9.38 7.79 -14.24
N THR A 168 9.99 7.93 -13.08
CA THR A 168 11.35 8.40 -12.94
C THR A 168 12.30 7.20 -12.84
N ILE A 169 13.42 7.23 -13.54
CA ILE A 169 14.37 6.10 -13.53
C ILE A 169 15.44 6.34 -12.47
N LEU A 170 15.61 5.36 -11.59
CA LEU A 170 16.67 5.30 -10.59
C LEU A 170 17.70 4.25 -11.00
N GLU A 171 18.98 4.61 -10.97
CA GLU A 171 20.08 3.65 -11.14
C GLU A 171 20.59 3.19 -9.78
N VAL A 172 20.61 1.88 -9.57
CA VAL A 172 21.00 1.25 -8.31
C VAL A 172 22.14 0.26 -8.56
N PRO A 173 23.20 0.23 -7.72
CA PRO A 173 24.28 -0.72 -7.85
C PRO A 173 23.78 -2.18 -7.77
N ILE A 174 24.30 -3.05 -8.62
CA ILE A 174 23.85 -4.43 -8.78
C ILE A 174 23.85 -5.24 -7.47
N GLY A 175 24.74 -4.88 -6.54
CA GLY A 175 24.82 -5.53 -5.23
C GLY A 175 23.57 -5.42 -4.35
N TYR A 176 22.61 -4.57 -4.73
CA TYR A 176 21.31 -4.42 -4.06
C TYR A 176 20.15 -5.08 -4.82
N TYR A 177 20.40 -5.72 -5.96
CA TYR A 177 19.36 -6.24 -6.84
C TYR A 177 18.36 -7.14 -6.12
N GLU A 178 18.85 -8.12 -5.36
CA GLU A 178 17.98 -9.04 -4.61
C GLU A 178 17.07 -8.32 -3.60
N ASN A 179 17.59 -7.27 -2.93
CA ASN A 179 16.77 -6.51 -2.00
C ASN A 179 15.59 -5.83 -2.68
N PHE A 180 15.78 -5.34 -3.92
CA PHE A 180 14.73 -4.70 -4.71
C PHE A 180 13.75 -5.71 -5.31
N ILE A 181 14.19 -6.92 -5.58
CA ILE A 181 13.30 -8.01 -6.04
C ILE A 181 12.47 -8.55 -4.88
N ASP A 182 13.06 -8.66 -3.68
CA ASP A 182 12.36 -9.17 -2.50
C ASP A 182 11.26 -8.20 -2.02
N ASP A 183 11.58 -6.92 -1.87
CA ASP A 183 10.62 -5.89 -1.48
C ASP A 183 11.10 -4.51 -1.94
N ILE A 184 10.57 -4.06 -3.07
CA ILE A 184 10.97 -2.80 -3.69
C ILE A 184 10.66 -1.58 -2.81
N ASP A 185 9.56 -1.60 -2.06
CA ASP A 185 9.13 -0.48 -1.22
C ASP A 185 10.05 -0.32 0.00
N ILE A 186 10.40 -1.42 0.65
CA ILE A 186 11.40 -1.41 1.72
C ILE A 186 12.76 -0.99 1.17
N ALA A 187 13.17 -1.53 0.02
CA ALA A 187 14.45 -1.18 -0.58
C ALA A 187 14.55 0.31 -0.97
N LEU A 188 13.47 0.88 -1.49
CA LEU A 188 13.41 2.31 -1.79
C LEU A 188 13.55 3.17 -0.53
N THR A 189 12.84 2.81 0.56
CA THR A 189 12.86 3.60 1.79
C THR A 189 14.15 3.46 2.58
N ASP A 190 14.62 2.22 2.78
CA ASP A 190 15.71 1.91 3.71
C ASP A 190 17.09 1.92 3.03
N ILE A 191 17.14 1.64 1.73
CA ILE A 191 18.42 1.58 0.97
C ILE A 191 18.60 2.81 0.09
N ALA A 192 17.59 3.18 -0.70
CA ALA A 192 17.69 4.33 -1.61
C ALA A 192 17.39 5.66 -0.91
N GLY A 193 16.81 5.66 0.29
CA GLY A 193 16.43 6.87 1.02
C GLY A 193 15.35 7.67 0.29
N ILE A 194 14.48 6.99 -0.48
CA ILE A 194 13.39 7.60 -1.22
C ILE A 194 12.09 7.33 -0.49
N SER A 195 11.35 8.39 -0.20
CA SER A 195 10.00 8.26 0.36
C SER A 195 9.08 7.61 -0.68
N THR A 196 8.34 6.61 -0.26
CA THR A 196 7.35 5.98 -1.12
C THR A 196 5.94 6.38 -0.66
N THR A 197 5.04 6.56 -1.60
CA THR A 197 3.61 6.68 -1.29
C THR A 197 3.01 5.33 -0.86
N SER A 198 3.79 4.26 -1.01
CA SER A 198 3.36 2.86 -0.90
C SER A 198 3.51 2.24 0.49
N SER A 199 4.09 2.94 1.49
CA SER A 199 4.33 2.34 2.82
C SER A 199 3.07 1.92 3.58
N SER A 200 1.89 2.28 3.09
CA SER A 200 0.58 1.86 3.59
C SER A 200 -0.10 0.82 2.69
N ARG A 201 0.44 0.55 1.50
CA ARG A 201 -0.19 -0.39 0.57
C ARG A 201 -0.27 -1.79 1.14
N TYR A 202 -1.46 -2.35 1.05
CA TYR A 202 -1.70 -3.70 1.56
C TYR A 202 -1.12 -4.79 0.67
N ILE A 203 -1.11 -4.58 -0.65
CA ILE A 203 -0.59 -5.50 -1.66
C ILE A 203 0.45 -4.77 -2.51
N ALA A 204 1.62 -5.36 -2.67
CA ALA A 204 2.69 -4.81 -3.51
C ALA A 204 2.33 -4.90 -5.00
N GLY A 205 2.55 -3.82 -5.74
CA GLY A 205 2.11 -3.72 -7.14
C GLY A 205 2.72 -4.76 -8.07
N HIS A 206 4.00 -5.13 -7.86
CA HIS A 206 4.66 -6.18 -8.66
C HIS A 206 3.99 -7.55 -8.50
N ARG A 207 3.41 -7.85 -7.31
CA ARG A 207 2.67 -9.09 -7.08
C ARG A 207 1.34 -9.11 -7.83
N ILE A 208 0.71 -7.95 -7.99
CA ILE A 208 -0.50 -7.81 -8.83
C ILE A 208 -0.13 -8.02 -10.31
N SER A 209 1.00 -7.45 -10.75
CA SER A 209 1.49 -7.64 -12.12
C SER A 209 1.80 -9.10 -12.44
N ALA A 210 2.32 -9.88 -11.49
CA ALA A 210 2.66 -11.29 -11.67
C ALA A 210 1.44 -12.20 -11.92
N ILE A 211 0.25 -11.81 -11.45
CA ILE A 211 -0.99 -12.59 -11.62
C ILE A 211 -1.86 -12.12 -12.79
N LYS A 212 -1.44 -11.10 -13.54
CA LYS A 212 -2.16 -10.62 -14.73
C LYS A 212 -1.91 -11.51 -15.95
N ASP A 213 -2.95 -11.81 -16.69
CA ASP A 213 -2.88 -12.46 -17.98
C ASP A 213 -3.56 -11.57 -19.03
N SER A 214 -2.76 -10.98 -19.93
CA SER A 214 -3.24 -10.06 -20.96
C SER A 214 -4.04 -10.76 -22.07
N THR A 215 -4.00 -12.09 -22.13
CA THR A 215 -4.79 -12.86 -23.10
C THR A 215 -6.26 -13.03 -22.68
N ILE A 216 -6.54 -12.80 -21.40
CA ILE A 216 -7.87 -12.87 -20.81
C ILE A 216 -8.46 -11.47 -20.77
N LYS A 217 -9.73 -11.35 -21.11
CA LYS A 217 -10.45 -10.08 -21.06
C LYS A 217 -11.69 -10.20 -20.17
N ASN A 218 -12.06 -9.08 -19.56
CA ASN A 218 -13.33 -8.96 -18.87
C ASN A 218 -14.47 -9.15 -19.87
N PRO A 219 -15.44 -10.05 -19.63
CA PRO A 219 -16.59 -10.19 -20.48
C PRO A 219 -17.49 -8.95 -20.54
N PHE A 220 -17.47 -8.09 -19.50
CA PHE A 220 -18.20 -6.84 -19.55
C PHE A 220 -17.56 -5.85 -20.52
N VAL A 221 -18.37 -5.17 -21.33
CA VAL A 221 -17.92 -4.18 -22.32
C VAL A 221 -17.43 -2.87 -21.69
N SER A 222 -17.71 -2.67 -20.40
CA SER A 222 -17.30 -1.51 -19.63
C SER A 222 -17.09 -1.90 -18.17
N ASP A 223 -16.09 -1.32 -17.51
CA ASP A 223 -15.78 -1.53 -16.10
C ASP A 223 -16.83 -0.91 -15.19
N VAL A 224 -17.55 0.08 -15.68
CA VAL A 224 -18.64 0.76 -14.96
C VAL A 224 -19.90 0.81 -15.82
N LEU A 225 -21.00 0.27 -15.28
CA LEU A 225 -22.33 0.37 -15.88
C LEU A 225 -23.18 1.38 -15.11
N GLU A 226 -23.82 2.31 -15.80
CA GLU A 226 -24.79 3.22 -15.23
C GLU A 226 -26.20 2.69 -15.47
N ILE A 227 -26.72 1.91 -14.50
CA ILE A 227 -28.01 1.22 -14.58
C ILE A 227 -28.70 1.31 -13.23
N GLY A 228 -29.94 1.79 -13.21
CA GLY A 228 -30.75 1.97 -12.00
C GLY A 228 -32.09 1.23 -12.01
N ASP A 229 -32.95 1.62 -11.10
CA ASP A 229 -34.31 1.10 -10.92
C ASP A 229 -35.37 1.89 -11.71
N GLY A 230 -34.96 2.86 -12.52
CA GLY A 230 -35.84 3.71 -13.32
C GLY A 230 -36.73 2.90 -14.28
N LYS A 231 -38.00 3.29 -14.44
CA LYS A 231 -38.93 2.63 -15.36
C LYS A 231 -38.49 2.70 -16.83
N ASP A 232 -37.72 3.72 -17.17
CA ASP A 232 -37.19 3.91 -18.53
C ASP A 232 -35.86 3.18 -18.73
N ASP A 233 -35.26 2.67 -17.67
CA ASP A 233 -34.02 1.90 -17.70
C ASP A 233 -34.33 0.41 -17.90
N ILE A 234 -34.58 0.04 -19.16
CA ILE A 234 -34.95 -1.33 -19.57
C ILE A 234 -33.75 -2.26 -19.65
N ASN A 235 -32.52 -1.73 -19.71
CA ASN A 235 -31.31 -2.52 -19.87
C ASN A 235 -31.05 -3.42 -18.65
N GLN A 236 -30.57 -4.61 -18.94
CA GLN A 236 -30.10 -5.58 -17.94
C GLN A 236 -28.58 -5.66 -17.96
N TYR A 237 -27.96 -6.18 -16.91
CA TYR A 237 -26.49 -6.30 -16.86
C TYR A 237 -25.95 -7.24 -17.94
N TYR A 238 -26.72 -8.29 -18.29
CA TYR A 238 -26.33 -9.24 -19.33
C TYR A 238 -26.34 -8.64 -20.75
N ASP A 239 -27.01 -7.50 -21.00
CA ASP A 239 -26.96 -6.80 -22.29
C ASP A 239 -25.56 -6.22 -22.58
N PHE A 240 -24.76 -6.04 -21.53
CA PHE A 240 -23.38 -5.54 -21.57
C PHE A 240 -22.34 -6.64 -21.37
N PHE A 241 -22.77 -7.92 -21.36
CA PHE A 241 -21.91 -9.07 -21.10
C PHE A 241 -21.68 -9.86 -22.40
N ASN A 242 -20.43 -9.93 -22.85
CA ASN A 242 -20.07 -10.65 -24.07
C ASN A 242 -19.65 -12.11 -23.77
N MET A 243 -20.53 -13.06 -24.08
CA MET A 243 -20.28 -14.49 -23.90
C MET A 243 -19.15 -15.04 -24.80
N GLU A 244 -18.72 -14.32 -25.84
CA GLU A 244 -17.60 -14.74 -26.70
C GLU A 244 -16.25 -14.58 -25.99
N LEU A 245 -16.16 -13.69 -25.03
CA LEU A 245 -14.97 -13.48 -24.23
C LEU A 245 -14.86 -14.46 -23.04
N VAL A 246 -15.90 -15.24 -22.80
CA VAL A 246 -15.91 -16.26 -21.74
C VAL A 246 -15.20 -17.52 -22.22
N ASP A 247 -14.25 -18.00 -21.45
CA ASP A 247 -13.63 -19.30 -21.70
C ASP A 247 -14.63 -20.43 -21.40
N LYS A 248 -15.24 -20.97 -22.47
CA LYS A 248 -16.29 -21.97 -22.36
C LYS A 248 -15.82 -23.28 -21.72
N SER A 249 -14.51 -23.55 -21.74
CA SER A 249 -13.94 -24.75 -21.09
C SER A 249 -14.04 -24.66 -19.55
N LEU A 250 -14.18 -23.43 -19.02
CA LEU A 250 -14.28 -23.19 -17.57
C LEU A 250 -15.72 -23.19 -17.04
N LEU A 251 -16.74 -23.20 -17.89
CA LEU A 251 -18.14 -23.16 -17.44
C LEU A 251 -18.51 -24.33 -16.52
N GLN A 252 -17.87 -25.49 -16.68
CA GLN A 252 -18.07 -26.66 -15.81
C GLN A 252 -17.44 -26.54 -14.41
N TYR A 253 -16.45 -25.64 -14.25
CA TYR A 253 -15.77 -25.47 -12.97
C TYR A 253 -16.64 -24.71 -11.97
N PRO A 254 -16.48 -25.00 -10.64
CA PRO A 254 -17.20 -24.28 -9.60
C PRO A 254 -16.95 -22.78 -9.70
N MET A 255 -18.03 -22.00 -9.73
CA MET A 255 -17.99 -20.55 -9.71
C MET A 255 -18.59 -20.01 -8.42
N TYR A 256 -18.00 -18.97 -7.88
CA TYR A 256 -18.52 -18.19 -6.77
C TYR A 256 -18.70 -16.75 -7.21
N VAL A 257 -19.85 -16.17 -6.85
CA VAL A 257 -20.20 -14.78 -7.19
C VAL A 257 -20.32 -13.98 -5.90
N HIS A 258 -19.72 -12.81 -5.88
CA HIS A 258 -19.85 -11.87 -4.76
C HIS A 258 -20.43 -10.54 -5.22
N LEU A 259 -21.30 -9.97 -4.39
CA LEU A 259 -21.88 -8.65 -4.58
C LEU A 259 -21.58 -7.79 -3.35
N ASP A 260 -20.87 -6.71 -3.58
CA ASP A 260 -20.72 -5.62 -2.61
C ASP A 260 -21.82 -4.59 -2.91
N MET A 261 -22.84 -4.57 -2.05
CA MET A 261 -24.11 -3.89 -2.34
C MET A 261 -24.12 -2.47 -1.79
N SER A 262 -24.32 -1.49 -2.67
CA SER A 262 -24.71 -0.14 -2.31
C SER A 262 -26.15 0.15 -2.79
N VAL A 263 -26.88 0.96 -2.07
CA VAL A 263 -28.26 1.36 -2.45
C VAL A 263 -28.25 2.65 -3.24
N SER A 264 -27.48 3.63 -2.79
CA SER A 264 -27.38 4.95 -3.43
C SER A 264 -26.10 5.67 -2.99
N GLY A 265 -25.54 6.45 -3.91
CA GLY A 265 -24.33 7.24 -3.64
C GLY A 265 -23.04 6.53 -4.01
N ASP A 266 -22.84 5.29 -3.56
CA ASP A 266 -21.69 4.45 -3.92
C ASP A 266 -22.02 3.47 -5.04
N LYS A 267 -20.99 2.88 -5.65
CA LYS A 267 -21.12 1.83 -6.66
C LYS A 267 -21.37 0.48 -5.99
N THR A 268 -22.13 -0.39 -6.65
CA THR A 268 -22.18 -1.81 -6.32
C THR A 268 -21.11 -2.55 -7.11
N GLY A 269 -20.28 -3.32 -6.42
CA GLY A 269 -19.33 -4.25 -7.03
C GLY A 269 -19.96 -5.61 -7.29
N LEU A 270 -19.76 -6.17 -8.47
CA LEU A 270 -20.19 -7.52 -8.82
C LEU A 270 -19.03 -8.27 -9.48
N GLY A 271 -18.64 -9.41 -8.91
CA GLY A 271 -17.55 -10.22 -9.43
C GLY A 271 -17.79 -11.71 -9.33
N GLY A 272 -17.21 -12.47 -10.27
CA GLY A 272 -17.28 -13.91 -10.30
C GLY A 272 -15.91 -14.55 -10.46
N VAL A 273 -15.64 -15.62 -9.67
CA VAL A 273 -14.36 -16.33 -9.64
C VAL A 273 -14.60 -17.83 -9.82
N TRP A 274 -13.84 -18.46 -10.72
CA TRP A 274 -13.80 -19.91 -10.83
C TRP A 274 -12.73 -20.52 -9.91
N ILE A 275 -13.02 -21.70 -9.37
CA ILE A 275 -12.01 -22.59 -8.80
C ILE A 275 -11.62 -23.59 -9.88
N VAL A 276 -10.46 -23.37 -10.51
CA VAL A 276 -10.03 -24.17 -11.67
C VAL A 276 -9.17 -25.38 -11.30
N GLY A 277 -9.09 -25.71 -10.02
CA GLY A 277 -8.38 -26.86 -9.53
C GLY A 277 -7.36 -26.51 -8.46
N LYS A 278 -6.19 -27.13 -8.51
CA LYS A 278 -5.07 -26.88 -7.61
C LYS A 278 -3.98 -26.13 -8.37
N LYS A 279 -3.14 -25.37 -7.63
CA LYS A 279 -1.98 -24.71 -8.24
C LYS A 279 -1.14 -25.72 -9.00
N PRO A 280 -0.77 -25.43 -10.27
CA PRO A 280 0.10 -26.30 -11.07
C PRO A 280 1.40 -26.60 -10.30
N PRO A 281 1.94 -27.83 -10.42
CA PRO A 281 3.18 -28.18 -9.78
C PRO A 281 4.35 -27.40 -10.40
N VAL A 282 5.22 -26.88 -9.54
CA VAL A 282 6.51 -26.32 -9.97
C VAL A 282 7.51 -27.48 -10.10
N GLU A 283 8.34 -27.45 -11.12
CA GLU A 283 9.35 -28.49 -11.33
C GLU A 283 10.25 -28.67 -10.11
N GLY A 284 10.37 -29.91 -9.62
CA GLY A 284 11.13 -30.24 -8.42
C GLY A 284 10.42 -30.03 -7.08
N GLN A 285 9.16 -29.56 -7.07
CA GLN A 285 8.36 -29.41 -5.86
C GLN A 285 7.21 -30.43 -5.81
N PRO A 286 6.76 -30.84 -4.61
CA PRO A 286 5.58 -31.69 -4.50
C PRO A 286 4.32 -30.94 -4.98
N PRO A 287 3.30 -31.66 -5.50
CA PRO A 287 2.04 -31.05 -5.94
C PRO A 287 1.40 -30.21 -4.85
N SER A 288 1.03 -29.00 -5.17
CA SER A 288 0.32 -28.12 -4.25
C SER A 288 -1.06 -28.70 -3.87
N LYS A 289 -1.46 -28.53 -2.62
CA LYS A 289 -2.83 -28.82 -2.15
C LYS A 289 -3.74 -27.60 -2.25
N GLU A 290 -3.15 -26.42 -2.48
CA GLU A 290 -3.85 -25.15 -2.49
C GLU A 290 -4.69 -24.96 -3.75
N LEU A 291 -5.85 -24.36 -3.58
CA LEU A 291 -6.75 -24.06 -4.69
C LEU A 291 -6.20 -22.95 -5.58
N PHE A 292 -6.49 -23.12 -6.88
CA PHE A 292 -6.14 -22.18 -7.92
C PHE A 292 -7.39 -21.51 -8.47
N TYR A 293 -7.33 -20.19 -8.61
CA TYR A 293 -8.47 -19.34 -8.95
C TYR A 293 -8.26 -18.60 -10.25
N ARG A 294 -9.35 -18.35 -10.97
CA ARG A 294 -9.37 -17.47 -12.13
C ARG A 294 -10.54 -16.51 -12.06
N LEU A 295 -10.27 -15.23 -12.17
CA LEU A 295 -11.31 -14.20 -12.23
C LEU A 295 -12.11 -14.40 -13.54
N SER A 296 -13.42 -14.50 -13.41
CA SER A 296 -14.32 -14.71 -14.54
C SER A 296 -14.77 -13.40 -15.14
N PHE A 297 -15.32 -12.54 -14.31
CA PHE A 297 -15.82 -11.21 -14.66
C PHE A 297 -15.80 -10.31 -13.44
N MET A 298 -15.83 -9.00 -13.72
CA MET A 298 -15.98 -7.96 -12.71
C MET A 298 -16.67 -6.75 -13.35
N VAL A 299 -17.52 -6.07 -12.59
CA VAL A 299 -18.14 -4.81 -13.00
C VAL A 299 -18.53 -3.97 -11.80
N SER A 300 -18.37 -2.66 -11.90
CA SER A 300 -18.94 -1.67 -11.01
C SER A 300 -20.25 -1.16 -11.57
N ILE A 301 -21.29 -1.09 -10.74
CA ILE A 301 -22.62 -0.62 -11.13
C ILE A 301 -22.91 0.66 -10.38
N LYS A 302 -23.28 1.70 -11.10
CA LYS A 302 -23.64 3.01 -10.57
C LYS A 302 -25.09 3.31 -10.90
N ALA A 303 -25.85 3.78 -9.93
CA ALA A 303 -27.19 4.28 -10.19
C ALA A 303 -27.15 5.65 -10.88
N PRO A 304 -28.01 5.92 -11.89
CA PRO A 304 -28.21 7.24 -12.44
C PRO A 304 -28.67 8.25 -11.35
N LYS A 305 -28.42 9.53 -11.58
CA LYS A 305 -28.81 10.58 -10.61
C LYS A 305 -30.31 10.50 -10.30
N GLY A 306 -30.66 10.39 -9.01
CA GLY A 306 -32.05 10.30 -8.54
C GLY A 306 -32.65 8.89 -8.57
N HIS A 307 -31.89 7.88 -8.91
CA HIS A 307 -32.29 6.48 -8.92
C HIS A 307 -31.48 5.63 -7.93
N GLN A 308 -31.92 4.40 -7.71
CA GLN A 308 -31.25 3.41 -6.87
C GLN A 308 -30.76 2.22 -7.72
N ILE A 309 -29.85 1.46 -7.17
CA ILE A 309 -29.39 0.22 -7.80
C ILE A 309 -30.47 -0.85 -7.63
N SER A 310 -30.82 -1.51 -8.72
CA SER A 310 -31.91 -2.49 -8.74
C SER A 310 -31.45 -3.86 -8.26
N PHE A 311 -31.95 -4.29 -7.10
CA PHE A 311 -31.72 -5.65 -6.60
C PHE A 311 -32.31 -6.74 -7.51
N GLU A 312 -33.38 -6.40 -8.21
CA GLU A 312 -33.97 -7.30 -9.21
C GLU A 312 -33.02 -7.56 -10.37
N LYS A 313 -32.37 -6.55 -10.92
CA LYS A 313 -31.39 -6.70 -12.01
C LYS A 313 -30.17 -7.54 -11.57
N ASN A 314 -29.74 -7.38 -10.31
CA ASN A 314 -28.70 -8.25 -9.75
C ASN A 314 -29.12 -9.72 -9.75
N ARG A 315 -30.37 -10.02 -9.33
CA ARG A 315 -30.92 -11.39 -9.34
C ARG A 315 -31.03 -11.96 -10.76
N GLN A 316 -31.58 -11.15 -11.67
CA GLN A 316 -31.77 -11.57 -13.07
C GLN A 316 -30.44 -11.91 -13.73
N PHE A 317 -29.39 -11.17 -13.43
CA PHE A 317 -28.07 -11.47 -13.94
C PHE A 317 -27.54 -12.81 -13.41
N ILE A 318 -27.71 -13.10 -12.12
CA ILE A 318 -27.29 -14.39 -11.53
C ILE A 318 -28.09 -15.55 -12.13
N TYR A 319 -29.40 -15.39 -12.37
CA TYR A 319 -30.22 -16.40 -13.05
C TYR A 319 -29.74 -16.62 -14.48
N TRP A 320 -29.51 -15.53 -15.20
CA TRP A 320 -29.01 -15.57 -16.56
C TRP A 320 -27.65 -16.28 -16.67
N LEU A 321 -26.72 -16.05 -15.76
CA LEU A 321 -25.45 -16.78 -15.71
C LEU A 321 -25.68 -18.30 -15.59
N LYS A 322 -26.56 -18.72 -14.67
CA LYS A 322 -26.89 -20.14 -14.49
C LYS A 322 -27.52 -20.75 -15.75
N GLU A 323 -28.43 -20.03 -16.38
CA GLU A 323 -29.10 -20.44 -17.65
C GLU A 323 -28.10 -20.54 -18.80
N ASN A 324 -27.03 -19.73 -18.79
CA ASN A 324 -25.97 -19.78 -19.80
C ASN A 324 -24.83 -20.76 -19.42
N GLY A 325 -25.07 -21.67 -18.47
CA GLY A 325 -24.21 -22.80 -18.17
C GLY A 325 -23.10 -22.58 -17.17
N PHE A 326 -23.07 -21.43 -16.48
CA PHE A 326 -22.12 -21.20 -15.40
C PHE A 326 -22.47 -22.09 -14.19
N ASN A 327 -21.50 -22.87 -13.71
CA ASN A 327 -21.67 -23.77 -12.56
C ASN A 327 -21.55 -23.00 -11.22
N ILE A 328 -22.52 -22.13 -10.95
CA ILE A 328 -22.53 -21.30 -9.73
C ILE A 328 -22.77 -22.20 -8.52
N LYS A 329 -21.81 -22.24 -7.61
CA LYS A 329 -21.85 -22.98 -6.34
C LYS A 329 -22.24 -22.14 -5.14
N GLY A 330 -21.95 -20.86 -5.17
CA GLY A 330 -22.31 -19.95 -4.09
C GLY A 330 -22.44 -18.51 -4.56
N VAL A 331 -23.33 -17.79 -3.90
CA VAL A 331 -23.52 -16.35 -4.06
C VAL A 331 -23.41 -15.70 -2.70
N SER A 332 -22.54 -14.72 -2.56
CA SER A 332 -22.35 -13.99 -1.32
C SER A 332 -22.55 -12.50 -1.49
N CYS A 333 -22.94 -11.85 -0.42
CA CYS A 333 -23.08 -10.39 -0.33
C CYS A 333 -22.50 -9.88 0.97
N ASP A 334 -22.12 -8.59 1.02
CA ASP A 334 -21.44 -8.04 2.19
C ASP A 334 -22.39 -7.74 3.37
N THR A 335 -23.55 -7.18 3.16
CA THR A 335 -24.34 -6.57 4.26
C THR A 335 -25.77 -7.09 4.41
N TYR A 336 -26.39 -6.71 5.55
CA TYR A 336 -27.79 -6.96 5.87
C TYR A 336 -28.80 -6.47 4.83
N GLN A 337 -28.46 -5.45 4.06
CA GLN A 337 -29.33 -4.93 2.99
C GLN A 337 -29.56 -5.94 1.87
N SER A 338 -28.72 -6.94 1.78
CA SER A 338 -28.82 -8.03 0.81
C SER A 338 -29.67 -9.25 1.27
N ALA A 339 -30.23 -9.22 2.48
CA ALA A 339 -30.95 -10.36 3.05
C ALA A 339 -32.13 -10.83 2.17
N ASP A 340 -32.94 -9.90 1.63
CA ASP A 340 -34.03 -10.26 0.71
C ASP A 340 -33.51 -10.87 -0.60
N LEU A 341 -32.45 -10.28 -1.18
CA LEU A 341 -31.81 -10.79 -2.40
C LEU A 341 -31.31 -12.23 -2.20
N LEU A 342 -30.57 -12.48 -1.11
CA LEU A 342 -30.06 -13.82 -0.79
C LEU A 342 -31.18 -14.82 -0.49
N GLN A 343 -32.24 -14.39 0.18
CA GLN A 343 -33.39 -15.23 0.48
C GLN A 343 -34.10 -15.71 -0.79
N GLN A 344 -34.26 -14.82 -1.77
CA GLN A 344 -34.87 -15.14 -3.05
C GLN A 344 -33.96 -16.04 -3.90
N LEU A 345 -32.64 -15.80 -3.92
CA LEU A 345 -31.68 -16.67 -4.57
C LEU A 345 -31.69 -18.09 -3.95
N LYS A 346 -31.75 -18.18 -2.61
CA LYS A 346 -31.87 -19.46 -1.89
C LYS A 346 -33.14 -20.20 -2.29
N GLY A 347 -34.25 -19.47 -2.41
CA GLY A 347 -35.52 -20.05 -2.91
C GLY A 347 -35.45 -20.61 -4.33
N LYS A 348 -34.47 -20.19 -5.14
CA LYS A 348 -34.16 -20.68 -6.49
C LYS A 348 -33.06 -21.74 -6.52
N GLY A 349 -32.63 -22.23 -5.35
CA GLY A 349 -31.66 -23.33 -5.21
C GLY A 349 -30.19 -22.89 -5.36
N PHE A 350 -29.86 -21.65 -5.05
CA PHE A 350 -28.47 -21.20 -4.89
C PHE A 350 -28.05 -21.33 -3.44
N ASP A 351 -26.81 -21.76 -3.21
CA ASP A 351 -26.19 -21.58 -1.90
C ASP A 351 -25.86 -20.11 -1.71
N THR A 352 -26.26 -19.57 -0.55
CA THR A 352 -26.14 -18.13 -0.30
C THR A 352 -25.52 -17.87 1.07
N GLU A 353 -24.63 -16.89 1.16
CA GLU A 353 -23.93 -16.52 2.38
C GLU A 353 -23.76 -15.01 2.49
N ILE A 354 -23.80 -14.48 3.72
CA ILE A 354 -23.37 -13.11 4.02
C ILE A 354 -21.91 -13.16 4.41
N ILE A 355 -21.04 -12.55 3.61
CA ILE A 355 -19.61 -12.46 3.87
C ILE A 355 -19.25 -10.99 4.02
N SER A 356 -19.00 -10.54 5.25
CA SER A 356 -18.46 -9.21 5.47
C SER A 356 -16.97 -9.19 5.14
N VAL A 357 -16.62 -8.48 4.07
CA VAL A 357 -15.22 -8.28 3.67
C VAL A 357 -14.44 -7.46 4.70
N ASP A 358 -15.14 -6.62 5.47
CA ASP A 358 -14.60 -5.78 6.54
C ASP A 358 -14.40 -6.49 7.88
N ARG A 359 -14.74 -7.77 7.97
CA ARG A 359 -14.68 -8.52 9.22
C ARG A 359 -13.26 -8.67 9.72
N VAL A 360 -12.94 -7.94 10.79
CA VAL A 360 -11.66 -8.01 11.48
C VAL A 360 -11.77 -8.91 12.71
N LYS A 361 -10.83 -9.86 12.85
CA LYS A 361 -10.63 -10.68 14.03
C LYS A 361 -9.15 -10.69 14.39
N ASP A 362 -8.83 -10.47 15.65
CA ASP A 362 -7.45 -10.43 16.16
C ASP A 362 -6.54 -9.44 15.36
N ASN A 363 -7.11 -8.28 15.00
CA ASN A 363 -6.46 -7.25 14.18
C ASN A 363 -6.10 -7.71 12.75
N ILE A 364 -6.79 -8.72 12.24
CA ILE A 364 -6.61 -9.26 10.88
C ILE A 364 -7.95 -9.25 10.15
N CYS A 365 -7.98 -8.60 8.98
CA CYS A 365 -9.09 -8.71 8.05
C CYS A 365 -8.93 -10.00 7.23
N GLN A 366 -9.61 -11.07 7.65
CA GLN A 366 -9.40 -12.41 7.10
C GLN A 366 -9.64 -12.53 5.59
N PRO A 367 -10.71 -11.96 4.99
CA PRO A 367 -10.91 -12.02 3.54
C PRO A 367 -9.77 -11.39 2.75
N TYR A 368 -9.32 -10.21 3.16
CA TYR A 368 -8.20 -9.53 2.51
C TYR A 368 -6.86 -10.23 2.76
N GLN A 369 -6.66 -10.82 3.95
CA GLN A 369 -5.48 -11.63 4.22
C GLN A 369 -5.42 -12.86 3.32
N TYR A 370 -6.56 -13.51 3.07
CA TYR A 370 -6.64 -14.63 2.15
C TYR A 370 -6.36 -14.20 0.71
N LEU A 371 -6.94 -13.08 0.26
CA LEU A 371 -6.68 -12.50 -1.06
C LEU A 371 -5.19 -12.20 -1.24
N LYS A 372 -4.56 -11.55 -0.23
CA LYS A 372 -3.13 -11.26 -0.25
C LYS A 372 -2.30 -12.54 -0.38
N SER A 373 -2.54 -13.56 0.44
CA SER A 373 -1.83 -14.84 0.34
C SER A 373 -1.99 -15.46 -1.05
N THR A 374 -3.20 -15.44 -1.58
CA THR A 374 -3.52 -16.02 -2.90
C THR A 374 -2.77 -15.30 -4.03
N ILE A 375 -2.63 -13.98 -3.94
CA ILE A 375 -1.85 -13.17 -4.89
C ILE A 375 -0.35 -13.48 -4.75
N TYR A 376 0.19 -13.45 -3.52
CA TYR A 376 1.63 -13.66 -3.26
C TYR A 376 2.10 -15.08 -3.58
N GLU A 377 1.21 -16.06 -3.49
CA GLU A 377 1.45 -17.44 -3.87
C GLU A 377 1.14 -17.71 -5.36
N GLU A 378 0.78 -16.67 -6.13
CA GLU A 378 0.41 -16.78 -7.55
C GLU A 378 -0.66 -17.86 -7.80
N ARG A 379 -1.68 -17.88 -6.94
CA ARG A 379 -2.82 -18.80 -7.03
C ARG A 379 -4.07 -18.18 -7.63
N LEU A 380 -3.99 -16.94 -8.07
CA LEU A 380 -5.05 -16.19 -8.74
C LEU A 380 -4.54 -15.71 -10.10
N VAL A 381 -5.37 -15.85 -11.12
CA VAL A 381 -5.17 -15.20 -12.40
C VAL A 381 -6.29 -14.19 -12.63
N ILE A 382 -5.90 -12.97 -12.97
CA ILE A 382 -6.82 -11.89 -13.31
C ILE A 382 -6.59 -11.41 -14.75
N PHE A 383 -7.63 -10.90 -15.39
CA PHE A 383 -7.47 -10.18 -16.65
C PHE A 383 -6.86 -8.79 -16.43
N GLU A 384 -6.33 -8.20 -17.48
CA GLU A 384 -5.81 -6.84 -17.46
C GLU A 384 -6.97 -5.84 -17.45
N ASP A 385 -7.20 -5.21 -16.31
CA ASP A 385 -8.25 -4.22 -16.07
C ASP A 385 -7.65 -3.11 -15.21
N ASN A 386 -7.71 -1.88 -15.72
CA ASN A 386 -7.07 -0.75 -15.04
C ASN A 386 -7.74 -0.42 -13.72
N LEU A 387 -9.08 -0.45 -13.66
CA LEU A 387 -9.83 -0.15 -12.45
C LEU A 387 -9.51 -1.16 -11.35
N LEU A 388 -9.53 -2.46 -11.67
CA LEU A 388 -9.19 -3.52 -10.72
C LEU A 388 -7.76 -3.37 -10.18
N VAL A 389 -6.81 -3.11 -11.06
CA VAL A 389 -5.40 -2.94 -10.69
C VAL A 389 -5.22 -1.72 -9.79
N GLU A 390 -5.84 -0.58 -10.13
CA GLU A 390 -5.78 0.64 -9.33
C GLU A 390 -6.40 0.44 -7.95
N GLU A 391 -7.55 -0.22 -7.87
CA GLU A 391 -8.21 -0.51 -6.59
C GLU A 391 -7.40 -1.48 -5.72
N LEU A 392 -6.82 -2.54 -6.30
CA LEU A 392 -5.94 -3.46 -5.54
C LEU A 392 -4.68 -2.77 -5.03
N ILE A 393 -4.08 -1.88 -5.83
CA ILE A 393 -2.90 -1.09 -5.44
C ILE A 393 -3.26 -0.06 -4.37
N GLY A 394 -4.47 0.51 -4.44
CA GLY A 394 -4.98 1.52 -3.52
C GLY A 394 -5.38 0.98 -2.15
N LEU A 395 -5.39 -0.34 -1.95
CA LEU A 395 -5.73 -0.92 -0.65
C LEU A 395 -4.67 -0.60 0.41
N GLU A 396 -5.12 -0.10 1.55
CA GLU A 396 -4.30 0.20 2.72
C GLU A 396 -4.80 -0.57 3.94
N ARG A 397 -3.87 -0.96 4.81
CA ARG A 397 -4.23 -1.56 6.09
C ARG A 397 -4.18 -0.52 7.19
N ASN A 398 -5.27 -0.33 7.86
CA ASN A 398 -5.30 0.43 9.10
C ASN A 398 -4.68 -0.41 10.23
N ASN A 399 -3.49 -0.06 10.66
CA ASN A 399 -2.75 -0.79 11.70
C ASN A 399 -3.43 -0.73 13.08
N SER A 400 -4.41 0.20 13.30
CA SER A 400 -5.11 0.33 14.59
C SER A 400 -6.17 -0.73 14.81
N ASN A 401 -6.92 -1.00 13.77
CA ASN A 401 -8.06 -1.90 13.85
C ASN A 401 -7.96 -3.08 12.89
N GLY A 402 -6.88 -3.15 12.08
CA GLY A 402 -6.64 -4.22 11.11
C GLY A 402 -7.56 -4.17 9.88
N LYS A 403 -8.43 -3.16 9.76
CA LYS A 403 -9.29 -2.98 8.59
C LYS A 403 -8.42 -2.72 7.36
N VAL A 404 -8.81 -3.30 6.24
CA VAL A 404 -8.24 -3.00 4.93
C VAL A 404 -9.28 -2.22 4.14
N ASP A 405 -8.88 -1.08 3.60
CA ASP A 405 -9.76 -0.16 2.89
C ASP A 405 -8.93 0.71 1.93
N HIS A 406 -9.58 1.52 1.12
CA HIS A 406 -8.89 2.54 0.33
C HIS A 406 -8.37 3.67 1.22
N ALA A 407 -7.31 4.35 0.76
CA ALA A 407 -6.81 5.54 1.45
C ALA A 407 -7.94 6.59 1.61
N PRO A 408 -8.02 7.29 2.75
CA PRO A 408 -9.04 8.31 2.98
C PRO A 408 -9.05 9.45 1.94
N THR A 409 -7.93 9.62 1.23
CA THR A 409 -7.75 10.59 0.14
C THR A 409 -7.96 9.98 -1.25
N GLY A 410 -8.37 8.71 -1.32
CA GLY A 410 -8.66 8.01 -2.57
C GLY A 410 -9.81 8.68 -3.32
N ILE A 411 -9.69 8.74 -4.64
CA ILE A 411 -10.57 9.44 -5.59
C ILE A 411 -12.05 9.00 -5.51
N ASN A 412 -12.38 7.98 -4.73
CA ASN A 412 -13.70 7.34 -4.76
C ASN A 412 -14.69 7.81 -3.70
N CYS A 413 -14.32 8.68 -2.73
CA CYS A 413 -15.28 9.19 -1.75
C CYS A 413 -15.88 10.54 -2.10
N PHE A 414 -15.12 11.44 -2.74
CA PHE A 414 -15.63 12.74 -3.19
C PHE A 414 -14.79 13.24 -4.38
N THR A 415 -15.38 13.35 -5.56
CA THR A 415 -14.78 14.14 -6.65
C THR A 415 -14.96 15.63 -6.34
N GLY A 416 -14.05 16.49 -6.87
CA GLY A 416 -14.10 17.95 -6.62
C GLY A 416 -15.40 18.64 -7.03
N ASP A 417 -16.30 17.94 -7.70
CA ASP A 417 -17.64 18.31 -8.15
C ASP A 417 -18.74 17.66 -7.32
N THR A 418 -18.42 17.00 -6.19
CA THR A 418 -19.44 16.43 -5.31
C THR A 418 -20.11 17.55 -4.51
N GLU A 419 -21.35 17.84 -4.83
CA GLU A 419 -22.18 18.75 -4.07
C GLU A 419 -22.59 18.10 -2.74
N ILE A 420 -22.13 18.68 -1.62
CA ILE A 420 -22.53 18.25 -0.28
C ILE A 420 -23.70 19.11 0.17
N SER A 421 -24.89 18.52 0.29
CA SER A 421 -26.04 19.18 0.87
C SER A 421 -25.97 19.13 2.40
N LEU A 422 -25.90 20.29 3.03
CA LEU A 422 -25.94 20.40 4.49
C LEU A 422 -27.38 20.35 5.00
N VAL A 423 -27.55 19.97 6.27
CA VAL A 423 -28.85 19.86 6.95
C VAL A 423 -29.60 21.21 6.95
N ASP A 424 -28.90 22.32 6.80
CA ASP A 424 -29.45 23.67 6.71
C ASP A 424 -29.83 24.13 5.29
N GLY A 425 -29.71 23.22 4.30
CA GLY A 425 -30.10 23.46 2.91
C GLY A 425 -29.04 24.18 2.07
N ARG A 426 -27.84 24.40 2.59
CA ARG A 426 -26.70 24.92 1.80
C ARG A 426 -26.02 23.78 1.05
N THR A 427 -25.45 24.08 -0.11
CA THR A 427 -24.59 23.19 -0.89
C THR A 427 -23.15 23.70 -0.81
N LEU A 428 -22.20 22.85 -0.53
CA LEU A 428 -20.77 23.14 -0.56
C LEU A 428 -20.15 22.45 -1.76
#